data_a700711c95e5e0ddc3c3094e50ee08d7
#
_entry.id   a700711c95e5e0ddc3c3094e50ee08d7
#
_cell.length_a   1.000
_cell.length_b   1.000
_cell.length_c   1.000
_cell.angle_alpha   90.00
_cell.angle_beta   90.00
_cell.angle_gamma   90.00
#
_symmetry.space_group_name_H-M   'P 1'
#
loop_
_entity.id
_entity.type
_entity.pdbx_description
1 polymer ?
#
loop_
_entity_poly.entity_id
_entity_poly.type
_entity_poly.pdbx_seq_one_letter_code
_entity_poly.pdbx_strand_id
1 'polypeptide(L)'
;MMKPLHELVRSNVWKLAAMNKTAKMSDRQDNQILLNANENPYNKPLNRYPDPLQRELKTELSRIKNIATEKTFIGNGTHEAIDLCYRIFCTPQKDNVVGI
;
A
#
# COMPACT_ATOMS: atom_id res chain seq x y z
N MET A 1 10.01 12.09 -23.50
CA MET A 1 10.65 11.05 -22.65
C MET A 1 9.97 11.10 -21.29
N MET A 2 9.43 10.00 -20.81
CA MET A 2 8.78 9.98 -19.47
C MET A 2 9.86 10.10 -18.39
N LYS A 3 9.61 10.93 -17.38
CA LYS A 3 10.50 11.03 -16.21
C LYS A 3 10.43 9.74 -15.39
N PRO A 4 11.54 9.27 -14.84
CA PRO A 4 11.55 8.09 -13.99
C PRO A 4 10.81 8.38 -12.67
N LEU A 5 10.22 7.36 -12.06
CA LEU A 5 9.35 7.50 -10.89
C LEU A 5 10.04 8.22 -9.71
N HIS A 6 11.32 7.98 -9.49
CA HIS A 6 12.07 8.61 -8.38
C HIS A 6 12.23 10.14 -8.51
N GLU A 7 12.10 10.68 -9.73
CA GLU A 7 12.09 12.13 -9.97
C GLU A 7 10.71 12.75 -9.77
N LEU A 8 9.64 11.94 -9.88
CA LEU A 8 8.25 12.38 -9.72
C LEU A 8 7.81 12.35 -8.26
N VAL A 9 8.33 11.40 -7.48
CA VAL A 9 7.96 11.20 -6.07
C VAL A 9 8.74 12.16 -5.19
N ARG A 10 8.07 12.77 -4.22
CA ARG A 10 8.72 13.61 -3.20
C ARG A 10 9.83 12.85 -2.50
N SER A 11 10.99 13.48 -2.30
CA SER A 11 12.19 12.83 -1.78
C SER A 11 12.03 12.18 -0.40
N ASN A 12 11.23 12.80 0.49
CA ASN A 12 10.92 12.24 1.80
C ASN A 12 10.09 10.95 1.70
N VAL A 13 9.12 10.91 0.79
CA VAL A 13 8.30 9.72 0.54
C VAL A 13 9.14 8.60 -0.07
N TRP A 14 10.01 8.93 -1.02
CA TRP A 14 10.93 7.97 -1.61
C TRP A 14 11.84 7.30 -0.58
N LYS A 15 12.38 8.09 0.36
CA LYS A 15 13.21 7.59 1.46
C LYS A 15 12.44 6.64 2.38
N LEU A 16 11.18 6.95 2.72
CA LEU A 16 10.32 6.08 3.52
C LEU A 16 10.05 4.72 2.85
N ALA A 17 9.81 4.72 1.54
CA ALA A 17 9.62 3.49 0.78
C ALA A 17 10.86 2.58 0.79
N ALA A 18 12.06 3.16 0.80
CA ALA A 18 13.31 2.41 0.93
C ALA A 18 13.48 1.77 2.32
N MET A 19 13.08 2.45 3.39
CA MET A 19 13.15 1.94 4.76
C MET A 19 12.19 0.78 5.02
N ASN A 20 10.99 0.81 4.45
CA ASN A 20 9.98 -0.23 4.64
C ASN A 20 10.27 -1.56 3.92
N LYS A 21 11.25 -1.61 3.03
CA LYS A 21 11.69 -2.86 2.39
C LYS A 21 12.32 -3.85 3.37
N THR A 22 12.74 -3.40 4.53
CA THR A 22 13.33 -4.24 5.59
C THR A 22 12.33 -4.84 6.56
N ALA A 23 11.12 -4.31 6.65
CA ALA A 23 10.04 -4.89 7.42
C ALA A 23 9.37 -6.02 6.61
N LYS A 24 10.07 -7.12 6.44
CA LYS A 24 9.44 -8.37 6.01
C LYS A 24 8.44 -8.75 7.10
N MET A 25 7.16 -8.51 6.87
CA MET A 25 6.13 -9.36 7.44
C MET A 25 6.33 -10.71 6.75
N SER A 26 7.20 -11.52 7.38
CA SER A 26 7.54 -12.85 6.94
C SER A 26 6.27 -13.67 6.74
N ASP A 27 6.30 -14.52 5.75
CA ASP A 27 5.28 -15.53 5.48
C ASP A 27 4.79 -16.14 6.80
N ARG A 28 3.52 -15.88 7.13
CA ARG A 28 2.88 -16.48 8.30
C ARG A 28 2.88 -17.97 8.09
N GLN A 29 3.65 -18.70 8.89
CA GLN A 29 3.54 -20.15 8.93
C GLN A 29 2.38 -20.52 9.87
N ASP A 30 1.55 -21.46 9.48
CA ASP A 30 0.31 -21.86 10.19
C ASP A 30 0.53 -22.30 11.65
N ASN A 31 1.78 -22.59 12.03
CA ASN A 31 2.14 -23.06 13.38
C ASN A 31 2.81 -22.01 14.27
N GLN A 32 2.81 -20.72 13.88
CA GLN A 32 3.45 -19.69 14.70
C GLN A 32 2.48 -19.11 15.75
N ILE A 33 2.97 -18.98 16.98
CA ILE A 33 2.31 -18.18 18.02
C ILE A 33 2.78 -16.73 17.87
N LEU A 34 1.87 -15.86 17.44
CA LEU A 34 2.18 -14.44 17.21
C LEU A 34 1.87 -13.63 18.47
N LEU A 35 2.92 -13.06 19.07
CA LEU A 35 2.82 -12.25 20.30
C LEU A 35 3.28 -10.78 20.07
N ASN A 36 3.57 -10.40 18.85
CA ASN A 36 4.28 -9.16 18.54
C ASN A 36 3.40 -7.95 18.18
N ALA A 37 2.13 -8.15 17.93
CA ALA A 37 1.27 -7.09 17.38
C ALA A 37 0.09 -6.69 18.28
N ASN A 38 0.06 -7.19 19.52
CA ASN A 38 -1.04 -6.97 20.46
C ASN A 38 -2.43 -7.24 19.83
N GLU A 39 -2.51 -8.27 19.00
CA GLU A 39 -3.75 -8.65 18.31
C GLU A 39 -4.74 -9.28 19.31
N ASN A 40 -6.03 -9.07 19.08
CA ASN A 40 -7.07 -9.67 19.89
C ASN A 40 -7.02 -11.22 19.80
N PRO A 41 -6.91 -11.96 20.90
CA PRO A 41 -6.86 -13.43 20.87
C PRO A 41 -8.20 -14.08 20.52
N TYR A 42 -9.28 -13.31 20.56
CA TYR A 42 -10.64 -13.78 20.29
C TYR A 42 -11.12 -13.38 18.88
N ASN A 43 -12.30 -13.84 18.50
CA ASN A 43 -12.97 -13.51 17.23
C ASN A 43 -12.23 -13.97 15.97
N LYS A 44 -11.65 -15.16 15.97
CA LYS A 44 -11.11 -15.77 14.76
C LYS A 44 -12.23 -15.94 13.69
N PRO A 45 -11.97 -15.69 12.41
CA PRO A 45 -10.66 -15.39 11.79
C PRO A 45 -10.33 -13.90 11.66
N LEU A 46 -11.17 -12.98 12.16
CA LEU A 46 -11.06 -11.54 11.92
C LEU A 46 -10.18 -10.79 12.94
N ASN A 47 -9.51 -11.52 13.83
CA ASN A 47 -8.71 -10.96 14.92
C ASN A 47 -7.28 -10.58 14.53
N ARG A 48 -6.88 -10.87 13.31
CA ARG A 48 -5.52 -10.61 12.83
C ARG A 48 -5.46 -9.38 11.95
N TYR A 49 -4.35 -8.65 12.04
CA TYR A 49 -4.07 -7.59 11.07
C TYR A 49 -4.05 -8.16 9.66
N PRO A 50 -4.67 -7.48 8.70
CA PRO A 50 -4.69 -7.93 7.31
C PRO A 50 -3.30 -7.88 6.68
N ASP A 51 -3.10 -8.62 5.60
CA ASP A 51 -1.88 -8.49 4.78
C ASP A 51 -1.78 -7.07 4.22
N PRO A 52 -0.74 -6.30 4.57
CA PRO A 52 -0.58 -4.92 4.10
C PRO A 52 -0.42 -4.82 2.57
N LEU A 53 -0.05 -5.91 1.90
CA LEU A 53 0.03 -5.96 0.44
C LEU A 53 -1.26 -6.46 -0.21
N GLN A 54 -2.24 -6.92 0.58
CA GLN A 54 -3.57 -7.37 0.12
C GLN A 54 -3.48 -8.40 -1.01
N ARG A 55 -2.55 -9.36 -0.92
CA ARG A 55 -2.18 -10.28 -2.01
C ARG A 55 -3.35 -11.10 -2.51
N GLU A 56 -4.10 -11.73 -1.60
CA GLU A 56 -5.26 -12.56 -1.97
C GLU A 56 -6.32 -11.74 -2.69
N LEU A 57 -6.70 -10.60 -2.14
CA LEU A 57 -7.70 -9.72 -2.73
C LEU A 57 -7.26 -9.20 -4.11
N LYS A 58 -5.99 -8.79 -4.25
CA LYS A 58 -5.44 -8.37 -5.53
C LYS A 58 -5.40 -9.48 -6.56
N THR A 59 -5.13 -10.71 -6.14
CA THR A 59 -5.15 -11.88 -7.02
C THR A 59 -6.55 -12.13 -7.58
N GLU A 60 -7.58 -12.09 -6.73
CA GLU A 60 -8.96 -12.26 -7.17
C GLU A 60 -9.42 -11.11 -8.09
N LEU A 61 -9.09 -9.88 -7.76
CA LEU A 61 -9.39 -8.74 -8.61
C LEU A 61 -8.67 -8.80 -9.96
N SER A 62 -7.41 -9.23 -9.97
CA SER A 62 -6.64 -9.45 -11.19
C SER A 62 -7.32 -10.45 -12.10
N ARG A 63 -7.81 -11.56 -11.54
CA ARG A 63 -8.55 -12.59 -12.29
C ARG A 63 -9.85 -12.06 -12.90
N ILE A 64 -10.63 -11.30 -12.11
CA ILE A 64 -11.95 -10.78 -12.54
C ILE A 64 -11.80 -9.65 -13.54
N LYS A 65 -10.83 -8.74 -13.33
CA LYS A 65 -10.67 -7.52 -14.11
C LYS A 65 -9.65 -7.64 -15.25
N ASN A 66 -8.91 -8.77 -15.31
CA ASN A 66 -7.81 -8.99 -16.24
C ASN A 66 -6.76 -7.86 -16.19
N ILE A 67 -6.40 -7.43 -14.96
CA ILE A 67 -5.40 -6.39 -14.68
C ILE A 67 -4.33 -6.99 -13.78
N ALA A 68 -3.07 -6.80 -14.10
CA ALA A 68 -1.95 -7.29 -13.27
C ALA A 68 -2.00 -6.71 -11.85
N THR A 69 -1.65 -7.55 -10.86
CA THR A 69 -1.69 -7.18 -9.42
C THR A 69 -0.83 -5.96 -9.11
N GLU A 70 0.31 -5.80 -9.80
CA GLU A 70 1.23 -4.67 -9.67
C GLU A 70 0.66 -3.34 -10.14
N LYS A 71 -0.38 -3.39 -10.98
CA LYS A 71 -1.10 -2.22 -11.49
C LYS A 71 -2.36 -1.90 -10.68
N THR A 72 -2.57 -2.61 -9.57
CA THR A 72 -3.77 -2.48 -8.75
C THR A 72 -3.43 -1.85 -7.40
N PHE A 73 -4.07 -0.75 -7.09
CA PHE A 73 -4.13 -0.16 -5.76
C PHE A 73 -5.54 -0.35 -5.18
N ILE A 74 -5.63 -0.78 -3.92
CA ILE A 74 -6.89 -0.98 -3.21
C ILE A 74 -6.88 -0.06 -2.00
N GLY A 75 -7.83 0.84 -1.93
CA GLY A 75 -7.98 1.82 -0.86
C GLY A 75 -9.45 2.04 -0.48
N ASN A 76 -9.69 2.97 0.43
CA ASN A 76 -11.02 3.30 0.95
C ASN A 76 -11.72 4.36 0.09
N GLY A 77 -11.89 4.04 -1.18
CA GLY A 77 -12.57 4.90 -2.15
C GLY A 77 -11.64 5.87 -2.89
N THR A 78 -12.24 6.56 -3.87
CA THR A 78 -11.51 7.42 -4.81
C THR A 78 -10.82 8.62 -4.13
N HIS A 79 -11.45 9.19 -3.10
CA HIS A 79 -10.88 10.35 -2.40
C HIS A 79 -9.58 10.03 -1.68
N GLU A 80 -9.46 8.83 -1.08
CA GLU A 80 -8.19 8.40 -0.49
C GLU A 80 -7.09 8.25 -1.55
N ALA A 81 -7.44 7.65 -2.70
CA ALA A 81 -6.48 7.51 -3.80
C ALA A 81 -5.99 8.87 -4.32
N ILE A 82 -6.89 9.85 -4.46
CA ILE A 82 -6.56 11.22 -4.86
C ILE A 82 -5.67 11.90 -3.81
N ASP A 83 -6.03 11.82 -2.53
CA ASP A 83 -5.24 12.40 -1.43
C ASP A 83 -3.82 11.80 -1.40
N LEU A 84 -3.70 10.49 -1.57
CA LEU A 84 -2.40 9.82 -1.65
C LEU A 84 -1.57 10.30 -2.84
N CYS A 85 -2.19 10.51 -4.01
CA CYS A 85 -1.49 11.07 -5.17
C CYS A 85 -0.93 12.46 -4.86
N TYR A 86 -1.70 13.34 -4.23
CA TYR A 86 -1.20 14.65 -3.83
C TYR A 86 -0.04 14.55 -2.83
N ARG A 87 -0.16 13.71 -1.83
CA ARG A 87 0.89 13.51 -0.82
C ARG A 87 2.18 12.93 -1.39
N ILE A 88 2.07 12.07 -2.38
CA ILE A 88 3.23 11.40 -3.00
C ILE A 88 3.95 12.31 -3.98
N PHE A 89 3.21 13.04 -4.81
CA PHE A 89 3.76 13.74 -5.97
C PHE A 89 3.86 15.26 -5.81
N CYS A 90 3.00 15.89 -5.00
CA CYS A 90 2.94 17.34 -4.90
C CYS A 90 3.64 17.85 -3.64
N THR A 91 4.58 18.75 -3.81
CA THR A 91 5.26 19.44 -2.71
C THR A 91 4.39 20.59 -2.21
N PRO A 92 4.04 20.66 -0.91
CA PRO A 92 3.23 21.74 -0.37
C PRO A 92 3.81 23.12 -0.66
N GLN A 93 2.96 24.08 -0.98
CA GLN A 93 3.31 25.50 -1.29
C GLN A 93 4.21 25.69 -2.52
N LYS A 94 4.49 24.63 -3.28
CA LYS A 94 5.36 24.69 -4.46
C LYS A 94 4.64 24.21 -5.72
N ASP A 95 3.91 23.13 -5.62
CA ASP A 95 3.25 22.51 -6.77
C ASP A 95 1.76 22.83 -6.76
N ASN A 96 1.18 23.03 -7.94
CA ASN A 96 -0.23 23.25 -8.15
C ASN A 96 -0.86 22.05 -8.84
N VAL A 97 -2.12 21.79 -8.52
CA VAL A 97 -2.93 20.77 -9.18
C VAL A 97 -4.05 21.45 -9.92
N VAL A 98 -4.23 21.09 -11.17
CA VAL A 98 -5.35 21.55 -11.99
C VAL A 98 -6.38 20.45 -12.06
N GLY A 99 -7.56 20.72 -11.53
CA GLY A 99 -8.75 19.87 -11.67
C GLY A 99 -9.64 20.36 -12.81
N ILE A 100 -10.36 19.45 -13.42
CA ILE A 100 -11.39 19.71 -14.42
C ILE A 100 -12.75 19.63 -13.74
#